data_e5fb033033655ac99098c1418e896d00
#
_entry.id   e5fb033033655ac99098c1418e896d00
#
_cell.length_a   1.000
_cell.length_b   1.000
_cell.length_c   1.000
_cell.angle_alpha   90.00
_cell.angle_beta   90.00
_cell.angle_gamma   90.00
#
_symmetry.space_group_name_H-M   'P 1'
#
loop_
_entity.id
_entity.type
_entity.pdbx_description
1 polymer ?
#
loop_
_entity_poly.entity_id
_entity_poly.type
_entity_poly.pdbx_seq_one_letter_code
_entity_poly.pdbx_strand_id
1 'polypeptide(L)'
;CLSWASSLPTSGLVCPATTTFTMRWQKGRLRGPALRGATIAFGDIGLKTVEHGKLTNQQIEAARIAMMRHIKRGGKVWIRVFPDHPVTAKPLETRQGSGKGAPVGWCAPVKPGRILYEIKGVSLELAKEALTRAAHKLPVKTVIVVREGL
;
A
#
# COMPACT_ATOMS: atom_id res chain seq x y z
N CYS A 1 -1.46 -30.50 -4.72
CA CYS A 1 -0.04 -30.76 -4.38
C CYS A 1 0.80 -29.59 -4.82
N LEU A 2 1.39 -28.92 -3.88
CA LEU A 2 2.69 -28.31 -3.88
C LEU A 2 2.71 -27.04 -3.02
N SER A 3 3.35 -27.22 -1.91
CA SER A 3 3.80 -26.27 -0.91
C SER A 3 4.51 -25.06 -1.53
N TRP A 4 3.91 -23.89 -1.41
CA TRP A 4 4.57 -22.61 -1.70
C TRP A 4 4.57 -21.72 -0.45
N ALA A 5 5.27 -22.17 0.54
CA ALA A 5 5.51 -21.41 1.76
C ALA A 5 6.96 -21.61 2.20
N SER A 6 7.91 -21.03 1.47
CA SER A 6 9.22 -20.75 2.04
C SER A 6 9.98 -19.77 1.16
N SER A 7 10.52 -18.75 1.80
CA SER A 7 11.43 -17.70 1.31
C SER A 7 10.81 -16.55 0.51
N LEU A 8 10.23 -15.59 1.25
CA LEU A 8 10.18 -14.22 0.77
C LEU A 8 11.56 -13.60 1.03
N PRO A 9 12.28 -13.16 0.00
CA PRO A 9 13.49 -12.39 0.21
C PRO A 9 13.14 -11.04 0.82
N THR A 10 13.76 -10.71 1.93
CA THR A 10 13.58 -9.48 2.72
C THR A 10 14.20 -8.23 2.11
N SER A 11 14.58 -8.26 0.85
CA SER A 11 15.21 -7.14 0.17
C SER A 11 14.52 -6.87 -1.16
N GLY A 12 13.75 -5.76 -1.17
CA GLY A 12 13.32 -5.10 -2.38
C GLY A 12 12.13 -5.77 -3.10
N LEU A 13 10.94 -5.23 -2.87
CA LEU A 13 9.79 -5.39 -3.76
C LEU A 13 10.08 -4.75 -5.14
N VAL A 14 11.02 -5.32 -5.86
CA VAL A 14 11.23 -5.02 -7.27
C VAL A 14 10.80 -6.25 -8.04
N CYS A 15 9.64 -6.18 -8.65
CA CYS A 15 9.24 -7.16 -9.68
C CYS A 15 9.86 -6.73 -11.02
N PRO A 16 10.95 -7.32 -11.47
CA PRO A 16 11.61 -6.90 -12.72
C PRO A 16 10.87 -7.35 -14.00
N ALA A 17 9.92 -8.27 -13.88
CA ALA A 17 9.30 -8.90 -15.05
C ALA A 17 8.12 -8.15 -15.67
N THR A 18 7.61 -7.09 -15.05
CA THR A 18 6.38 -6.39 -15.49
C THR A 18 6.65 -5.04 -16.17
N THR A 19 7.90 -4.74 -16.49
CA THR A 19 8.34 -3.40 -16.90
C THR A 19 7.79 -2.95 -18.25
N THR A 20 7.49 -3.85 -19.15
CA THR A 20 7.10 -3.51 -20.53
C THR A 20 5.60 -3.33 -20.73
N PHE A 21 4.75 -3.97 -19.94
CA PHE A 21 3.31 -3.96 -20.16
C PHE A 21 2.55 -2.84 -19.41
N THR A 22 3.09 -2.31 -18.32
CA THR A 22 2.42 -1.37 -17.43
C THR A 22 2.79 0.10 -17.63
N MET A 23 3.51 0.45 -18.69
CA MET A 23 3.94 1.83 -18.96
C MET A 23 2.80 2.80 -19.34
N ARG A 24 1.58 2.32 -19.54
CA ARG A 24 0.43 3.18 -19.83
C ARG A 24 -0.27 3.61 -18.54
N TRP A 25 0.11 4.75 -18.03
CA TRP A 25 -0.65 5.42 -16.99
C TRP A 25 -2.00 5.89 -17.56
N GLN A 26 -3.08 5.30 -17.09
CA GLN A 26 -4.42 5.76 -17.41
C GLN A 26 -4.81 6.89 -16.45
N LYS A 27 -4.75 8.12 -16.91
CA LYS A 27 -5.27 9.28 -16.18
C LYS A 27 -6.80 9.15 -16.04
N GLY A 28 -7.35 9.49 -14.87
CA GLY A 28 -8.78 9.71 -14.70
C GLY A 28 -9.60 8.62 -14.00
N ARG A 29 -9.04 7.48 -13.65
CA ARG A 29 -9.78 6.39 -12.98
C ARG A 29 -9.76 6.42 -11.44
N LEU A 30 -9.33 7.52 -10.83
CA LEU A 30 -9.29 7.66 -9.37
C LEU A 30 -10.58 8.25 -8.78
N ARG A 31 -11.58 8.58 -9.62
CA ARG A 31 -12.86 9.13 -9.16
C ARG A 31 -13.77 8.02 -8.58
N GLY A 32 -14.58 8.40 -7.59
CA GLY A 32 -15.56 7.53 -6.95
C GLY A 32 -14.99 6.64 -5.85
N PRO A 33 -15.86 6.01 -5.06
CA PRO A 33 -15.48 5.13 -3.95
C PRO A 33 -14.85 3.82 -4.44
N ALA A 34 -14.12 3.16 -3.55
CA ALA A 34 -13.58 1.85 -3.81
C ALA A 34 -14.68 0.79 -3.68
N LEU A 35 -14.94 0.06 -4.75
CA LEU A 35 -15.87 -1.08 -4.74
C LEU A 35 -15.17 -2.37 -4.29
N ARG A 36 -13.88 -2.54 -4.65
CA ARG A 36 -13.09 -3.71 -4.27
C ARG A 36 -12.13 -3.38 -3.15
N GLY A 37 -12.01 -4.26 -2.16
CA GLY A 37 -11.13 -4.09 -1.01
C GLY A 37 -11.59 -3.00 -0.03
N ALA A 38 -12.89 -2.76 0.07
CA ALA A 38 -13.51 -1.82 1.01
C ALA A 38 -13.88 -2.47 2.34
N THR A 39 -13.88 -3.79 2.42
CA THR A 39 -14.22 -4.59 3.61
C THR A 39 -12.99 -5.32 4.14
N ILE A 40 -12.97 -5.53 5.46
CA ILE A 40 -11.94 -6.33 6.14
C ILE A 40 -12.16 -7.80 5.78
N ALA A 41 -11.11 -8.47 5.29
CA ALA A 41 -11.18 -9.87 4.86
C ALA A 41 -10.35 -10.79 5.75
N PHE A 42 -9.14 -10.42 6.13
CA PHE A 42 -8.17 -11.29 6.81
C PHE A 42 -7.97 -10.94 8.28
N GLY A 43 -8.02 -9.65 8.60
CA GLY A 43 -7.76 -9.14 9.93
C GLY A 43 -9.04 -8.90 10.74
N ASP A 44 -8.82 -8.44 11.97
CA ASP A 44 -9.87 -8.02 12.89
C ASP A 44 -10.02 -6.49 12.85
N ILE A 45 -8.93 -5.79 12.55
CA ILE A 45 -8.86 -4.34 12.46
C ILE A 45 -8.13 -3.94 11.18
N GLY A 46 -8.61 -2.87 10.52
CA GLY A 46 -8.02 -2.38 9.29
C GLY A 46 -7.89 -0.86 9.24
N LEU A 47 -6.95 -0.38 8.42
CA LEU A 47 -6.75 1.02 8.10
C LEU A 47 -7.38 1.33 6.75
N LYS A 48 -8.42 2.16 6.74
CA LYS A 48 -9.23 2.53 5.57
C LYS A 48 -8.91 3.96 5.13
N THR A 49 -8.78 4.20 3.83
CA THR A 49 -8.59 5.56 3.29
C THR A 49 -9.90 6.33 3.19
N VAL A 50 -9.85 7.61 3.48
CA VAL A 50 -10.97 8.55 3.32
C VAL A 50 -10.83 9.34 2.03
N GLU A 51 -9.60 9.62 1.62
CA GLU A 51 -9.28 10.44 0.45
C GLU A 51 -8.67 9.59 -0.67
N HIS A 52 -8.76 10.09 -1.89
CA HIS A 52 -8.03 9.53 -3.02
C HIS A 52 -6.58 10.01 -3.00
N GLY A 53 -5.67 9.16 -3.39
CA GLY A 53 -4.26 9.52 -3.44
C GLY A 53 -3.40 8.47 -4.14
N LYS A 54 -2.11 8.74 -4.15
CA LYS A 54 -1.09 7.85 -4.68
C LYS A 54 -0.12 7.51 -3.55
N LEU A 55 0.08 6.25 -3.31
CA LEU A 55 1.03 5.74 -2.32
C LEU A 55 2.28 5.24 -3.03
N THR A 56 3.44 5.73 -2.66
CA THR A 56 4.71 5.20 -3.16
C THR A 56 5.05 3.89 -2.46
N ASN A 57 5.87 3.05 -3.11
CA ASN A 57 6.40 1.81 -2.51
C ASN A 57 7.12 2.09 -1.17
N GLN A 58 7.88 3.19 -1.09
CA GLN A 58 8.59 3.60 0.13
C GLN A 58 7.64 3.93 1.28
N GLN A 59 6.53 4.62 1.01
CA GLN A 59 5.51 4.94 2.01
C GLN A 59 4.79 3.70 2.53
N ILE A 60 4.48 2.75 1.63
CA ILE A 60 3.88 1.47 2.00
C ILE A 60 4.81 0.70 2.94
N GLU A 61 6.08 0.63 2.61
CA GLU A 61 7.06 -0.09 3.44
C GLU A 61 7.31 0.64 4.77
N ALA A 62 7.41 1.96 4.78
CA ALA A 62 7.58 2.75 6.01
C ALA A 62 6.40 2.54 6.99
N ALA A 63 5.18 2.50 6.48
CA ALA A 63 4.00 2.22 7.31
C ALA A 63 4.03 0.80 7.87
N ARG A 64 4.38 -0.21 7.06
CA ARG A 64 4.54 -1.59 7.52
C ARG A 64 5.57 -1.71 8.65
N ILE A 65 6.74 -1.09 8.48
CA ILE A 65 7.80 -1.10 9.49
C ILE A 65 7.33 -0.43 10.78
N ALA A 66 6.62 0.69 10.69
CA ALA A 66 6.10 1.41 11.86
C ALA A 66 5.13 0.54 12.67
N MET A 67 4.20 -0.16 12.00
CA MET A 67 3.28 -1.10 12.65
C MET A 67 4.03 -2.27 13.32
N MET A 68 4.89 -2.95 12.58
CA MET A 68 5.58 -4.14 13.06
C MET A 68 6.50 -3.85 14.25
N ARG A 69 7.15 -2.69 14.26
CA ARG A 69 7.96 -2.24 15.42
C ARG A 69 7.10 -2.03 16.66
N HIS A 70 5.92 -1.46 16.49
CA HIS A 70 5.03 -1.20 17.62
C HIS A 70 4.44 -2.49 18.21
N ILE A 71 3.99 -3.40 17.36
CA ILE A 71 3.40 -4.69 17.76
C ILE A 71 4.48 -5.67 18.30
N LYS A 72 5.77 -5.35 18.17
CA LYS A 72 6.90 -6.23 18.55
C LYS A 72 6.81 -7.62 17.91
N ARG A 73 6.29 -7.70 16.68
CA ARG A 73 6.04 -8.92 15.90
C ARG A 73 5.02 -9.88 16.53
N GLY A 74 4.23 -9.45 17.51
CA GLY A 74 3.25 -10.29 18.21
C GLY A 74 1.98 -10.62 17.42
N GLY A 75 1.74 -9.97 16.27
CA GLY A 75 0.55 -10.17 15.45
C GLY A 75 0.87 -10.41 13.99
N LYS A 76 -0.17 -10.68 13.21
CA LYS A 76 -0.08 -10.83 11.76
C LYS A 76 -0.61 -9.58 11.07
N VAL A 77 0.17 -9.03 10.14
CA VAL A 77 -0.16 -7.84 9.36
C VAL A 77 -0.28 -8.22 7.88
N TRP A 78 -1.36 -7.79 7.24
CA TRP A 78 -1.57 -7.94 5.81
C TRP A 78 -1.55 -6.58 5.12
N ILE A 79 -0.82 -6.50 4.02
CA ILE A 79 -0.81 -5.35 3.14
C ILE A 79 -1.81 -5.62 2.02
N ARG A 80 -2.84 -4.77 1.88
CA ARG A 80 -3.91 -4.90 0.88
C ARG A 80 -3.68 -4.05 -0.37
N VAL A 81 -2.57 -3.35 -0.43
CA VAL A 81 -2.20 -2.44 -1.51
C VAL A 81 -0.85 -2.83 -2.08
N PHE A 82 -0.76 -2.90 -3.40
CA PHE A 82 0.47 -3.18 -4.12
C PHE A 82 0.78 -2.04 -5.10
N PRO A 83 2.04 -1.54 -5.16
CA PRO A 83 2.44 -0.50 -6.09
C PRO A 83 2.68 -1.08 -7.49
N ASP A 84 1.66 -1.03 -8.34
CA ASP A 84 1.65 -1.57 -9.70
C ASP A 84 1.84 -0.53 -10.80
N HIS A 85 1.75 0.77 -10.46
CA HIS A 85 1.86 1.86 -11.43
C HIS A 85 3.27 2.46 -11.46
N PRO A 86 3.96 2.44 -12.62
CA PRO A 86 5.26 3.07 -12.77
C PRO A 86 5.13 4.60 -12.81
N VAL A 87 5.99 5.26 -12.05
CA VAL A 87 6.18 6.71 -12.10
C VAL A 87 7.42 7.01 -12.92
N THR A 88 7.26 7.79 -13.99
CA THR A 88 8.35 8.15 -14.88
C THR A 88 8.73 9.62 -14.67
N ALA A 89 10.02 9.92 -14.67
CA ALA A 89 10.54 11.27 -14.65
C ALA A 89 11.67 11.44 -15.66
N LYS A 90 11.85 12.64 -16.16
CA LYS A 90 13.02 13.02 -16.95
C LYS A 90 14.03 13.70 -16.04
N PRO A 91 15.34 13.55 -16.27
CA PRO A 91 16.35 14.35 -15.58
C PRO A 91 16.10 15.84 -15.77
N LEU A 92 16.44 16.65 -14.77
CA LEU A 92 16.20 18.10 -14.78
C LEU A 92 16.91 18.82 -15.95
N GLU A 93 18.05 18.31 -16.37
CA GLU A 93 18.89 18.89 -17.43
C GLU A 93 18.44 18.52 -18.85
N THR A 94 17.45 17.64 -18.98
CA THR A 94 17.01 17.16 -20.29
C THR A 94 15.99 18.14 -20.89
N ARG A 95 16.22 18.54 -22.16
CA ARG A 95 15.28 19.39 -22.92
C ARG A 95 13.93 18.68 -23.07
N GLN A 96 12.88 19.48 -23.23
CA GLN A 96 11.53 18.97 -23.50
C GLN A 96 11.47 18.29 -24.87
N GLY A 97 10.64 17.25 -25.03
CA GLY A 97 10.55 16.47 -26.26
C GLY A 97 11.22 15.09 -26.12
N SER A 98 11.50 14.41 -27.24
CA SER A 98 12.18 13.10 -27.32
C SER A 98 11.59 11.96 -26.46
N GLY A 99 10.25 11.93 -26.32
CA GLY A 99 9.55 10.80 -25.72
C GLY A 99 9.37 10.86 -24.20
N LYS A 100 8.87 9.77 -23.63
CA LYS A 100 8.57 9.60 -22.21
C LYS A 100 9.84 9.28 -21.43
N GLY A 101 9.98 9.84 -20.22
CA GLY A 101 11.10 9.56 -19.32
C GLY A 101 11.14 8.10 -18.85
N ALA A 102 12.30 7.70 -18.32
CA ALA A 102 12.48 6.38 -17.70
C ALA A 102 11.67 6.21 -16.41
N PRO A 103 11.30 4.99 -16.01
CA PRO A 103 10.65 4.74 -14.73
C PRO A 103 11.62 5.00 -13.57
N VAL A 104 11.18 5.81 -12.62
CA VAL A 104 11.95 6.17 -11.41
C VAL A 104 11.44 5.44 -10.18
N GLY A 105 10.16 5.11 -10.15
CA GLY A 105 9.55 4.46 -8.99
C GLY A 105 8.18 3.89 -9.29
N TRP A 106 7.59 3.28 -8.27
CA TRP A 106 6.29 2.62 -8.34
C TRP A 106 5.33 3.25 -7.35
N CYS A 107 4.06 3.36 -7.73
CA CYS A 107 3.02 3.83 -6.85
C CYS A 107 1.73 3.04 -6.98
N ALA A 108 0.94 3.04 -5.91
CA ALA A 108 -0.39 2.48 -5.88
C ALA A 108 -1.43 3.61 -5.86
N PRO A 109 -2.32 3.70 -6.85
CA PRO A 109 -3.47 4.60 -6.79
C PRO A 109 -4.52 4.04 -5.84
N VAL A 110 -4.94 4.84 -4.88
CA VAL A 110 -5.95 4.48 -3.89
C VAL A 110 -7.18 5.35 -4.02
N LYS A 111 -8.35 4.70 -3.92
CA LYS A 111 -9.65 5.36 -3.88
C LYS A 111 -10.15 5.47 -2.45
N PRO A 112 -11.02 6.45 -2.13
CA PRO A 112 -11.68 6.53 -0.84
C PRO A 112 -12.41 5.23 -0.51
N GLY A 113 -12.31 4.80 0.73
CA GLY A 113 -12.95 3.57 1.18
C GLY A 113 -12.10 2.30 1.05
N ARG A 114 -10.91 2.35 0.46
CA ARG A 114 -10.04 1.18 0.32
C ARG A 114 -9.28 0.89 1.61
N ILE A 115 -9.23 -0.38 1.99
CA ILE A 115 -8.42 -0.86 3.12
C ILE A 115 -6.98 -1.03 2.63
N LEU A 116 -6.03 -0.46 3.39
CA LEU A 116 -4.60 -0.49 3.10
C LEU A 116 -3.90 -1.61 3.87
N TYR A 117 -4.20 -1.74 5.16
CA TYR A 117 -3.58 -2.70 6.07
C TYR A 117 -4.64 -3.35 6.93
N GLU A 118 -4.39 -4.60 7.30
CA GLU A 118 -5.20 -5.33 8.26
C GLU A 118 -4.27 -5.96 9.30
N ILE A 119 -4.74 -6.03 10.55
CA ILE A 119 -4.01 -6.62 11.68
C ILE A 119 -4.90 -7.66 12.36
N LYS A 120 -4.30 -8.75 12.81
CA LYS A 120 -4.94 -9.80 13.60
C LYS A 120 -4.00 -10.34 14.68
N GLY A 121 -4.61 -10.83 15.79
CA GLY A 121 -3.87 -11.49 16.85
C GLY A 121 -3.19 -10.54 17.84
N VAL A 122 -3.69 -9.31 17.96
CA VAL A 122 -3.20 -8.27 18.89
C VAL A 122 -4.39 -7.66 19.61
N SER A 123 -4.19 -7.16 20.82
CA SER A 123 -5.24 -6.42 21.54
C SER A 123 -5.70 -5.21 20.74
N LEU A 124 -6.98 -4.88 20.88
CA LEU A 124 -7.62 -3.80 20.11
C LEU A 124 -6.93 -2.44 20.31
N GLU A 125 -6.51 -2.15 21.52
CA GLU A 125 -5.83 -0.89 21.87
C GLU A 125 -4.48 -0.79 21.19
N LEU A 126 -3.64 -1.84 21.34
CA LEU A 126 -2.32 -1.88 20.72
C LEU A 126 -2.39 -1.82 19.19
N ALA A 127 -3.40 -2.47 18.60
CA ALA A 127 -3.62 -2.43 17.16
C ALA A 127 -4.04 -1.03 16.68
N LYS A 128 -4.90 -0.31 17.42
CA LYS A 128 -5.27 1.07 17.11
C LYS A 128 -4.06 2.00 17.16
N GLU A 129 -3.23 1.90 18.17
CA GLU A 129 -1.98 2.69 18.26
C GLU A 129 -1.03 2.40 17.11
N ALA A 130 -0.84 1.12 16.76
CA ALA A 130 0.01 0.71 15.65
C ALA A 130 -0.48 1.30 14.32
N LEU A 131 -1.79 1.24 14.05
CA LEU A 131 -2.40 1.79 12.84
C LEU A 131 -2.34 3.33 12.81
N THR A 132 -2.46 4.00 13.95
CA THR A 132 -2.27 5.46 14.05
C THR A 132 -0.84 5.84 13.68
N ARG A 133 0.16 5.13 14.16
CA ARG A 133 1.56 5.34 13.77
C ARG A 133 1.81 5.11 12.29
N ALA A 134 1.14 4.11 11.70
CA ALA A 134 1.19 3.87 10.26
C ALA A 134 0.52 4.99 9.46
N ALA A 135 -0.61 5.50 9.93
CA ALA A 135 -1.33 6.60 9.29
C ALA A 135 -0.46 7.85 9.12
N HIS A 136 0.38 8.17 10.11
CA HIS A 136 1.31 9.30 10.04
C HIS A 136 2.42 9.14 8.96
N LYS A 137 2.62 7.95 8.41
CA LYS A 137 3.57 7.70 7.32
C LYS A 137 2.94 7.77 5.93
N LEU A 138 1.62 7.96 5.88
CA LEU A 138 0.86 7.97 4.63
C LEU A 138 0.46 9.40 4.26
N PRO A 139 0.44 9.76 2.96
CA PRO A 139 0.06 11.10 2.50
C PRO A 139 -1.46 11.32 2.42
N VAL A 140 -2.26 10.32 2.77
CA VAL A 140 -3.73 10.34 2.68
C VAL A 140 -4.36 10.23 4.06
N LYS A 141 -5.50 10.88 4.25
CA LYS A 141 -6.27 10.70 5.49
C LYS A 141 -6.85 9.30 5.57
N THR A 142 -6.76 8.71 6.74
CA THR A 142 -7.17 7.34 6.99
C THR A 142 -8.02 7.25 8.26
N VAL A 143 -8.89 6.25 8.30
CA VAL A 143 -9.74 5.92 9.45
C VAL A 143 -9.52 4.46 9.81
N ILE A 144 -9.52 4.17 11.11
CA ILE A 144 -9.41 2.81 11.62
C ILE A 144 -10.81 2.21 11.65
N VAL A 145 -10.94 1.02 11.08
CA VAL A 145 -12.20 0.25 11.03
C VAL A 145 -11.97 -1.07 11.75
N VAL A 146 -12.91 -1.44 12.60
CA VAL A 146 -12.94 -2.73 13.30
C VAL A 146 -13.94 -3.63 12.56
N ARG A 147 -13.66 -4.90 12.49
CA ARG A 147 -14.57 -5.89 11.90
C ARG A 147 -15.81 -6.02 12.77
N GLU A 148 -16.99 -5.95 12.18
CA GLU A 148 -18.26 -6.19 12.86
C GLU A 148 -18.31 -7.63 13.33
N GLY A 149 -18.60 -7.85 14.62
CA GLY A 149 -18.70 -9.19 15.22
C GLY A 149 -17.54 -9.61 16.14
N LEU A 150 -16.71 -8.64 16.58
CA LEU A 150 -15.70 -8.83 17.66
C LEU A 150 -16.14 -8.09 18.90
#